data_c0854883cc2aff43b100cc507bd97179
#
_entry.id   c0854883cc2aff43b100cc507bd97179
#
_cell.length_a   1.000
_cell.length_b   1.000
_cell.length_c   1.000
_cell.angle_alpha   90.00
_cell.angle_beta   90.00
_cell.angle_gamma   90.00
#
_symmetry.space_group_name_H-M   'P 1'
#
loop_
_entity.id
_entity.type
_entity.pdbx_description
1 polymer ?
#
loop_
_entity_poly.entity_id
_entity_poly.type
_entity_poly.pdbx_seq_one_letter_code
_entity_poly.pdbx_strand_id
1 'polypeptide(L)'
;MSKIFSILATFSMGTALLPAAPPSNSQPLTEKAWMNLEQGVTNKRAGKRVNAVHALRLLPHDPRAQKMAEKALADSNAKVRAAAARALGPMGAESSVPKLEAALDDKEPAVVFAAAHSLFVLGHPEDAYEIDYEVLIGERKGADGLVASQLNELKDSKAMAMMGVETGVGFVPFGGPAYEAFKRISTDRTSPVRAAAAKELAADHDSKIDAALAKAYSDKKWAVRAAAVFAIAKRDNPAFLKVITPALDDKNDIVRYEASATVLRLSAGQAAQQASTARQPANENMAAAGK
;
A
#
# COMPACT_ATOMS: atom_id res chain seq x y z
N MET A 1 27.59 -65.05 -44.95
CA MET A 1 26.26 -64.37 -44.82
C MET A 1 25.99 -64.12 -43.35
N SER A 2 26.33 -62.89 -42.85
CA SER A 2 26.19 -62.56 -41.46
C SER A 2 25.14 -61.42 -41.38
N LYS A 3 24.04 -61.62 -40.67
CA LYS A 3 22.98 -60.64 -40.42
C LYS A 3 23.28 -59.96 -39.13
N ILE A 4 23.58 -58.67 -39.22
CA ILE A 4 23.72 -57.74 -38.08
C ILE A 4 22.34 -57.23 -37.74
N PHE A 5 21.83 -57.56 -36.55
CA PHE A 5 20.62 -56.97 -35.95
C PHE A 5 21.02 -55.74 -35.23
N SER A 6 20.51 -54.54 -35.68
CA SER A 6 20.63 -53.30 -35.04
C SER A 6 19.45 -53.14 -34.10
N ILE A 7 19.70 -53.06 -32.77
CA ILE A 7 18.68 -52.77 -31.76
C ILE A 7 18.69 -51.24 -31.55
N LEU A 8 17.63 -50.56 -31.99
CA LEU A 8 17.35 -49.18 -31.68
C LEU A 8 16.70 -49.15 -30.28
N ALA A 9 17.44 -48.67 -29.28
CA ALA A 9 16.87 -48.36 -27.96
C ALA A 9 16.24 -46.99 -28.00
N THR A 10 14.92 -46.90 -28.00
CA THR A 10 14.16 -45.67 -27.81
C THR A 10 14.16 -45.28 -26.33
N PHE A 11 14.91 -44.24 -26.02
CA PHE A 11 14.93 -43.65 -24.70
C PHE A 11 13.68 -42.74 -24.57
N SER A 12 12.64 -43.21 -23.90
CA SER A 12 11.46 -42.45 -23.56
C SER A 12 11.80 -41.53 -22.39
N MET A 13 11.97 -40.23 -22.65
CA MET A 13 12.10 -39.21 -21.62
C MET A 13 10.72 -38.99 -21.01
N GLY A 14 10.43 -39.71 -19.94
CA GLY A 14 9.27 -39.46 -19.09
C GLY A 14 9.44 -38.08 -18.41
N THR A 15 8.67 -37.08 -18.85
CA THR A 15 8.48 -35.82 -18.11
C THR A 15 7.75 -36.16 -16.83
N ALA A 16 8.50 -36.22 -15.72
CA ALA A 16 7.92 -36.31 -14.40
C ALA A 16 7.15 -34.97 -14.13
N LEU A 17 5.83 -35.04 -14.23
CA LEU A 17 4.98 -34.00 -13.68
C LEU A 17 5.27 -33.91 -12.18
N LEU A 18 5.94 -32.83 -11.74
CA LEU A 18 6.02 -32.49 -10.33
C LEU A 18 4.59 -32.30 -9.81
N PRO A 19 4.20 -32.94 -8.71
CA PRO A 19 2.88 -32.71 -8.13
C PRO A 19 2.73 -31.25 -7.81
N ALA A 20 1.63 -30.64 -8.28
CA ALA A 20 1.27 -29.28 -7.93
C ALA A 20 1.24 -29.17 -6.41
N ALA A 21 1.93 -28.17 -5.85
CA ALA A 21 1.89 -27.89 -4.43
C ALA A 21 0.42 -27.75 -4.00
N PRO A 22 0.01 -28.31 -2.83
CA PRO A 22 -1.35 -28.16 -2.36
C PRO A 22 -1.71 -26.68 -2.25
N PRO A 23 -2.94 -26.27 -2.60
CA PRO A 23 -3.36 -24.88 -2.53
C PRO A 23 -3.12 -24.36 -1.10
N SER A 24 -2.30 -23.33 -0.99
CA SER A 24 -2.02 -22.73 0.31
C SER A 24 -3.34 -22.21 0.89
N ASN A 25 -3.55 -22.39 2.19
CA ASN A 25 -4.76 -21.96 2.93
C ASN A 25 -4.97 -20.42 2.87
N SER A 26 -4.07 -19.71 2.18
CA SER A 26 -4.08 -18.26 1.96
C SER A 26 -4.90 -17.81 0.75
N GLN A 27 -5.21 -18.69 -0.23
CA GLN A 27 -5.96 -18.29 -1.43
C GLN A 27 -7.34 -17.67 -1.14
N PRO A 28 -8.20 -18.24 -0.27
CA PRO A 28 -9.49 -17.63 0.03
C PRO A 28 -9.35 -16.26 0.71
N LEU A 29 -8.25 -16.06 1.46
CA LEU A 29 -7.96 -14.82 2.16
C LEU A 29 -7.55 -13.70 1.21
N THR A 30 -6.66 -14.01 0.27
CA THR A 30 -6.20 -13.05 -0.75
C THR A 30 -7.33 -12.69 -1.72
N GLU A 31 -8.18 -13.65 -2.08
CA GLU A 31 -9.36 -13.39 -2.92
C GLU A 31 -10.31 -12.41 -2.24
N LYS A 32 -10.62 -12.60 -0.95
CA LYS A 32 -11.45 -11.67 -0.18
C LYS A 32 -10.82 -10.28 -0.10
N ALA A 33 -9.52 -10.21 0.12
CA ALA A 33 -8.79 -8.94 0.17
C ALA A 33 -8.87 -8.18 -1.17
N TRP A 34 -8.65 -8.86 -2.29
CA TRP A 34 -8.82 -8.27 -3.62
C TRP A 34 -10.26 -7.82 -3.88
N MET A 35 -11.24 -8.65 -3.54
CA MET A 35 -12.65 -8.32 -3.70
C MET A 35 -13.01 -7.03 -2.94
N ASN A 36 -12.52 -6.85 -1.71
CA ASN A 36 -12.73 -5.63 -0.95
C ASN A 36 -12.16 -4.41 -1.66
N LEU A 37 -10.91 -4.49 -2.17
CA LEU A 37 -10.28 -3.38 -2.89
C LEU A 37 -11.00 -3.05 -4.19
N GLU A 38 -11.37 -4.05 -5.00
CA GLU A 38 -12.08 -3.87 -6.26
C GLU A 38 -13.47 -3.24 -6.07
N GLN A 39 -14.23 -3.72 -5.08
CA GLN A 39 -15.50 -3.10 -4.70
C GLN A 39 -15.31 -1.67 -4.18
N GLY A 40 -14.18 -1.43 -3.51
CA GLY A 40 -13.83 -0.11 -3.00
C GLY A 40 -13.54 0.88 -4.12
N VAL A 41 -12.65 0.56 -5.07
CA VAL A 41 -12.23 1.45 -6.17
C VAL A 41 -13.34 1.68 -7.19
N THR A 42 -14.34 0.81 -7.26
CA THR A 42 -15.51 0.95 -8.16
C THR A 42 -16.76 1.48 -7.45
N ASN A 43 -16.66 1.86 -6.17
CA ASN A 43 -17.81 2.27 -5.39
C ASN A 43 -18.47 3.55 -5.92
N LYS A 44 -19.79 3.63 -5.86
CA LYS A 44 -20.55 4.83 -6.28
C LYS A 44 -20.16 6.09 -5.50
N ARG A 45 -19.78 5.95 -4.22
CA ARG A 45 -19.36 7.07 -3.36
C ARG A 45 -17.86 7.36 -3.55
N ALA A 46 -17.54 8.55 -4.03
CA ALA A 46 -16.16 9.00 -4.25
C ALA A 46 -15.27 8.81 -3.02
N GLY A 47 -15.75 9.13 -1.81
CA GLY A 47 -14.98 8.94 -0.58
C GLY A 47 -14.55 7.49 -0.31
N LYS A 48 -15.37 6.49 -0.72
CA LYS A 48 -14.95 5.09 -0.61
C LYS A 48 -13.92 4.73 -1.68
N ARG A 49 -14.04 5.28 -2.90
CA ARG A 49 -13.03 5.12 -3.94
C ARG A 49 -11.69 5.71 -3.51
N VAL A 50 -11.70 6.93 -2.95
CA VAL A 50 -10.50 7.56 -2.38
C VAL A 50 -9.82 6.64 -1.36
N ASN A 51 -10.57 6.12 -0.38
CA ASN A 51 -10.03 5.26 0.67
C ASN A 51 -9.44 3.95 0.10
N ALA A 52 -10.11 3.33 -0.88
CA ALA A 52 -9.63 2.10 -1.49
C ALA A 52 -8.39 2.34 -2.35
N VAL A 53 -8.39 3.39 -3.18
CA VAL A 53 -7.24 3.77 -4.00
C VAL A 53 -6.03 4.12 -3.13
N HIS A 54 -6.25 4.85 -2.04
CA HIS A 54 -5.20 5.19 -1.08
C HIS A 54 -4.55 3.94 -0.46
N ALA A 55 -5.32 2.89 -0.18
CA ALA A 55 -4.78 1.65 0.38
C ALA A 55 -3.83 0.92 -0.60
N LEU A 56 -3.98 1.12 -1.92
CA LEU A 56 -3.13 0.48 -2.94
C LEU A 56 -1.64 0.82 -2.77
N ARG A 57 -1.30 1.98 -2.18
CA ARG A 57 0.10 2.36 -1.89
C ARG A 57 0.86 1.36 -1.02
N LEU A 58 0.15 0.48 -0.32
CA LEU A 58 0.74 -0.58 0.51
C LEU A 58 1.16 -1.81 -0.28
N LEU A 59 0.87 -1.84 -1.59
CA LEU A 59 1.17 -2.94 -2.50
C LEU A 59 2.28 -2.55 -3.50
N PRO A 60 3.55 -2.42 -3.03
CA PRO A 60 4.65 -2.05 -3.91
C PRO A 60 4.85 -3.13 -4.99
N HIS A 61 5.11 -2.68 -6.21
CA HIS A 61 5.39 -3.53 -7.37
C HIS A 61 4.29 -4.56 -7.72
N ASP A 62 3.07 -4.40 -7.19
CA ASP A 62 1.95 -5.26 -7.55
C ASP A 62 1.26 -4.74 -8.82
N PRO A 63 1.27 -5.51 -9.93
CA PRO A 63 0.77 -5.04 -11.22
C PRO A 63 -0.77 -4.90 -11.25
N ARG A 64 -1.51 -5.65 -10.41
CA ARG A 64 -2.97 -5.53 -10.30
C ARG A 64 -3.36 -4.26 -9.57
N ALA A 65 -2.69 -3.98 -8.45
CA ALA A 65 -2.87 -2.75 -7.70
C ALA A 65 -2.49 -1.52 -8.54
N GLN A 66 -1.36 -1.59 -9.27
CA GLN A 66 -0.93 -0.53 -10.17
C GLN A 66 -1.98 -0.22 -11.24
N LYS A 67 -2.52 -1.23 -11.94
CA LYS A 67 -3.59 -1.03 -12.93
C LYS A 67 -4.85 -0.40 -12.33
N MET A 68 -5.18 -0.75 -11.09
CA MET A 68 -6.32 -0.15 -10.38
C MET A 68 -6.07 1.33 -10.09
N ALA A 69 -4.87 1.70 -9.63
CA ALA A 69 -4.47 3.09 -9.39
C ALA A 69 -4.41 3.89 -10.71
N GLU A 70 -3.81 3.34 -11.77
CA GLU A 70 -3.78 3.97 -13.09
C GLU A 70 -5.18 4.26 -13.65
N LYS A 71 -6.12 3.32 -13.50
CA LYS A 71 -7.51 3.54 -13.90
C LYS A 71 -8.16 4.67 -13.09
N ALA A 72 -7.82 4.79 -11.83
CA ALA A 72 -8.34 5.83 -10.95
C ALA A 72 -7.78 7.23 -11.26
N LEU A 73 -6.67 7.37 -12.00
CA LEU A 73 -6.21 8.67 -12.53
C LEU A 73 -7.21 9.33 -13.48
N ALA A 74 -8.09 8.55 -14.10
CA ALA A 74 -9.16 9.06 -14.99
C ALA A 74 -10.53 9.18 -14.30
N ASP A 75 -10.59 9.13 -12.96
CA ASP A 75 -11.85 9.26 -12.21
C ASP A 75 -12.48 10.64 -12.39
N SER A 76 -13.80 10.71 -12.46
CA SER A 76 -14.54 11.97 -12.55
C SER A 76 -14.32 12.90 -11.34
N ASN A 77 -14.00 12.33 -10.16
CA ASN A 77 -13.75 13.06 -8.93
C ASN A 77 -12.26 13.34 -8.72
N ALA A 78 -11.89 14.60 -8.61
CA ALA A 78 -10.51 15.04 -8.44
C ALA A 78 -9.81 14.43 -7.22
N LYS A 79 -10.51 14.21 -6.10
CA LYS A 79 -9.92 13.58 -4.91
C LYS A 79 -9.52 12.13 -5.17
N VAL A 80 -10.26 11.42 -6.03
CA VAL A 80 -9.90 10.06 -6.43
C VAL A 80 -8.67 10.08 -7.34
N ARG A 81 -8.63 11.02 -8.31
CA ARG A 81 -7.45 11.19 -9.18
C ARG A 81 -6.19 11.54 -8.38
N ALA A 82 -6.31 12.46 -7.43
CA ALA A 82 -5.20 12.84 -6.55
C ALA A 82 -4.74 11.67 -5.66
N ALA A 83 -5.67 10.87 -5.11
CA ALA A 83 -5.31 9.67 -4.37
C ALA A 83 -4.60 8.64 -5.24
N ALA A 84 -5.02 8.50 -6.50
CA ALA A 84 -4.40 7.61 -7.48
C ALA A 84 -2.96 8.04 -7.81
N ALA A 85 -2.78 9.32 -8.16
CA ALA A 85 -1.47 9.88 -8.42
C ALA A 85 -0.53 9.65 -7.22
N ARG A 86 -0.99 9.98 -6.00
CA ARG A 86 -0.20 9.82 -4.77
C ARG A 86 0.12 8.36 -4.42
N ALA A 87 -0.71 7.41 -4.82
CA ALA A 87 -0.47 5.99 -4.53
C ALA A 87 0.65 5.40 -5.39
N LEU A 88 0.78 5.84 -6.65
CA LEU A 88 1.73 5.29 -7.63
C LEU A 88 3.20 5.50 -7.24
N GLY A 89 3.54 6.61 -6.59
CA GLY A 89 4.91 6.87 -6.13
C GLY A 89 5.41 5.80 -5.14
N PRO A 90 4.77 5.62 -3.96
CA PRO A 90 5.17 4.59 -2.99
C PRO A 90 5.02 3.15 -3.48
N MET A 91 4.28 2.92 -4.57
CA MET A 91 4.19 1.62 -5.22
C MET A 91 5.43 1.28 -6.05
N GLY A 92 6.31 2.24 -6.34
CA GLY A 92 7.44 2.05 -7.26
C GLY A 92 6.97 1.82 -8.70
N ALA A 93 5.89 2.49 -9.11
CA ALA A 93 5.21 2.25 -10.38
C ALA A 93 5.88 2.99 -11.55
N GLU A 94 7.13 2.66 -11.86
CA GLU A 94 7.93 3.29 -12.93
C GLU A 94 7.22 3.33 -14.28
N SER A 95 6.53 2.28 -14.65
CA SER A 95 5.78 2.24 -15.92
C SER A 95 4.56 3.18 -15.96
N SER A 96 4.21 3.79 -14.82
CA SER A 96 3.13 4.79 -14.72
C SER A 96 3.65 6.23 -14.87
N VAL A 97 4.97 6.46 -14.98
CA VAL A 97 5.58 7.79 -15.15
C VAL A 97 4.89 8.59 -16.27
N PRO A 98 4.67 8.08 -17.50
CA PRO A 98 4.00 8.86 -18.53
C PRO A 98 2.54 9.26 -18.18
N LYS A 99 1.87 8.49 -17.32
CA LYS A 99 0.52 8.84 -16.85
C LYS A 99 0.53 9.87 -15.73
N LEU A 100 1.59 9.86 -14.92
CA LEU A 100 1.81 10.90 -13.90
C LEU A 100 2.19 12.22 -14.54
N GLU A 101 3.05 12.22 -15.58
CA GLU A 101 3.37 13.40 -16.39
C GLU A 101 2.08 13.99 -17.00
N ALA A 102 1.22 13.16 -17.62
CA ALA A 102 -0.06 13.63 -18.13
C ALA A 102 -0.99 14.18 -17.03
N ALA A 103 -0.85 13.74 -15.78
CA ALA A 103 -1.61 14.26 -14.66
C ALA A 103 -1.09 15.62 -14.14
N LEU A 104 0.09 16.08 -14.55
CA LEU A 104 0.57 17.45 -14.29
C LEU A 104 -0.27 18.52 -14.99
N ASP A 105 -0.99 18.14 -16.06
CA ASP A 105 -1.92 19.00 -16.80
C ASP A 105 -3.36 18.94 -16.25
N ASP A 106 -3.59 18.28 -15.13
CA ASP A 106 -4.94 18.20 -14.54
C ASP A 106 -5.41 19.59 -14.10
N LYS A 107 -6.69 19.86 -14.36
CA LYS A 107 -7.33 21.13 -13.97
C LYS A 107 -7.36 21.38 -12.46
N GLU A 108 -7.24 20.31 -11.65
CA GLU A 108 -7.32 20.38 -10.21
C GLU A 108 -5.92 20.40 -9.59
N PRO A 109 -5.50 21.48 -8.92
CA PRO A 109 -4.16 21.61 -8.37
C PRO A 109 -3.75 20.45 -7.46
N ALA A 110 -4.69 19.88 -6.68
CA ALA A 110 -4.41 18.74 -5.80
C ALA A 110 -3.96 17.49 -6.56
N VAL A 111 -4.41 17.30 -7.82
CA VAL A 111 -3.99 16.19 -8.68
C VAL A 111 -2.59 16.44 -9.20
N VAL A 112 -2.34 17.65 -9.67
CA VAL A 112 -1.02 18.09 -10.17
C VAL A 112 0.06 17.87 -9.12
N PHE A 113 -0.16 18.35 -7.89
CA PHE A 113 0.79 18.16 -6.78
C PHE A 113 0.99 16.70 -6.39
N ALA A 114 -0.09 15.92 -6.41
CA ALA A 114 0.02 14.49 -6.13
C ALA A 114 0.85 13.76 -7.19
N ALA A 115 0.72 14.16 -8.45
CA ALA A 115 1.51 13.64 -9.57
C ALA A 115 2.98 14.06 -9.46
N ALA A 116 3.27 15.36 -9.27
CA ALA A 116 4.62 15.89 -9.08
C ALA A 116 5.34 15.19 -7.92
N HIS A 117 4.68 15.07 -6.77
CA HIS A 117 5.24 14.34 -5.62
C HIS A 117 5.57 12.89 -5.95
N SER A 118 4.72 12.20 -6.69
CA SER A 118 4.97 10.80 -7.06
C SER A 118 6.07 10.64 -8.08
N LEU A 119 6.22 11.56 -9.03
CA LEU A 119 7.36 11.64 -9.94
C LEU A 119 8.66 11.84 -9.17
N PHE A 120 8.67 12.77 -8.20
CA PHE A 120 9.82 12.95 -7.31
C PHE A 120 10.19 11.66 -6.55
N VAL A 121 9.20 10.96 -5.97
CA VAL A 121 9.41 9.70 -5.24
C VAL A 121 9.94 8.59 -6.15
N LEU A 122 9.54 8.57 -7.42
CA LEU A 122 10.01 7.62 -8.43
C LEU A 122 11.40 7.99 -9.00
N GLY A 123 11.98 9.12 -8.64
CA GLY A 123 13.31 9.52 -9.11
C GLY A 123 13.30 10.37 -10.39
N HIS A 124 12.16 10.96 -10.72
CA HIS A 124 11.97 11.89 -11.84
C HIS A 124 11.71 13.33 -11.33
N PRO A 125 12.66 13.94 -10.59
CA PRO A 125 12.48 15.28 -10.01
C PRO A 125 12.39 16.38 -11.07
N GLU A 126 12.99 16.19 -12.24
CA GLU A 126 12.97 17.14 -13.36
C GLU A 126 11.55 17.41 -13.86
N ASP A 127 10.70 16.37 -13.90
CA ASP A 127 9.30 16.48 -14.36
C ASP A 127 8.43 17.24 -13.35
N ALA A 128 8.82 17.20 -12.08
CA ALA A 128 8.12 17.89 -10.98
C ALA A 128 8.65 19.31 -10.73
N TYR A 129 9.89 19.60 -11.12
CA TYR A 129 10.61 20.82 -10.76
C TYR A 129 9.86 22.11 -11.13
N GLU A 130 9.33 22.18 -12.35
CA GLU A 130 8.62 23.38 -12.82
C GLU A 130 7.36 23.66 -12.00
N ILE A 131 6.66 22.62 -11.59
CA ILE A 131 5.48 22.70 -10.73
C ILE A 131 5.85 23.26 -9.35
N ASP A 132 6.87 22.69 -8.72
CA ASP A 132 7.32 23.10 -7.39
C ASP A 132 7.88 24.54 -7.42
N TYR A 133 8.60 24.92 -8.51
CA TYR A 133 9.09 26.26 -8.72
C TYR A 133 7.98 27.30 -8.90
N GLU A 134 7.01 27.06 -9.78
CA GLU A 134 5.86 27.95 -9.99
C GLU A 134 5.04 28.16 -8.71
N VAL A 135 4.92 27.11 -7.89
CA VAL A 135 4.27 27.19 -6.59
C VAL A 135 5.07 28.05 -5.62
N LEU A 136 6.39 27.82 -5.57
CA LEU A 136 7.28 28.54 -4.65
C LEU A 136 7.27 30.05 -4.93
N ILE A 137 7.27 30.47 -6.19
CA ILE A 137 7.23 31.88 -6.59
C ILE A 137 5.81 32.48 -6.64
N GLY A 138 4.78 31.67 -6.39
CA GLY A 138 3.38 32.11 -6.37
C GLY A 138 2.76 32.40 -7.74
N GLU A 139 3.37 31.97 -8.83
CA GLU A 139 2.86 32.17 -10.19
C GLU A 139 1.82 31.15 -10.60
N ARG A 140 1.78 29.97 -9.94
CA ARG A 140 0.80 28.95 -10.25
C ARG A 140 -0.58 29.31 -9.73
N LYS A 141 -1.49 29.55 -10.65
CA LYS A 141 -2.92 29.80 -10.32
C LYS A 141 -3.49 28.58 -9.58
N GLY A 142 -4.07 28.81 -8.42
CA GLY A 142 -4.70 27.75 -7.59
C GLY A 142 -3.87 27.27 -6.41
N ALA A 143 -2.63 27.78 -6.21
CA ALA A 143 -1.86 27.49 -5.01
C ALA A 143 -2.61 27.93 -3.74
N ASP A 144 -3.31 29.07 -3.77
CA ASP A 144 -4.19 29.54 -2.69
C ASP A 144 -5.37 28.57 -2.44
N GLY A 145 -5.89 27.95 -3.50
CA GLY A 145 -6.94 26.93 -3.41
C GLY A 145 -6.47 25.64 -2.75
N LEU A 146 -5.19 25.26 -2.91
CA LEU A 146 -4.60 24.11 -2.22
C LEU A 146 -4.54 24.33 -0.71
N VAL A 147 -4.05 25.47 -0.28
CA VAL A 147 -4.02 25.84 1.15
C VAL A 147 -5.43 25.87 1.70
N ALA A 148 -6.38 26.47 0.97
CA ALA A 148 -7.78 26.53 1.38
C ALA A 148 -8.43 25.13 1.41
N SER A 149 -8.13 24.25 0.45
CA SER A 149 -8.67 22.88 0.43
C SER A 149 -8.08 22.04 1.56
N GLN A 150 -6.77 22.15 1.83
CA GLN A 150 -6.13 21.51 2.98
C GLN A 150 -6.67 22.03 4.30
N LEU A 151 -6.87 23.35 4.44
CA LEU A 151 -7.50 23.94 5.62
C LEU A 151 -8.95 23.50 5.81
N ASN A 152 -9.71 23.31 4.74
CA ASN A 152 -11.07 22.75 4.79
C ASN A 152 -11.07 21.26 5.12
N GLU A 153 -10.08 20.50 4.65
CA GLU A 153 -9.89 19.10 5.06
C GLU A 153 -9.49 18.99 6.53
N LEU A 154 -8.75 19.95 7.07
CA LEU A 154 -8.46 20.06 8.50
C LEU A 154 -9.71 20.32 9.36
N LYS A 155 -10.79 20.83 8.79
CA LYS A 155 -12.10 20.97 9.48
C LYS A 155 -12.88 19.64 9.51
N ASP A 156 -12.60 18.71 8.60
CA ASP A 156 -13.19 17.39 8.60
C ASP A 156 -12.39 16.45 9.52
N SER A 157 -12.98 16.08 10.66
CA SER A 157 -12.35 15.17 11.63
C SER A 157 -11.94 13.83 11.04
N LYS A 158 -12.60 13.38 9.97
CA LYS A 158 -12.26 12.14 9.26
C LYS A 158 -11.06 12.32 8.33
N ALA A 159 -11.00 13.44 7.61
CA ALA A 159 -9.86 13.81 6.78
C ALA A 159 -8.60 14.05 7.64
N MET A 160 -8.74 14.70 8.78
CA MET A 160 -7.68 14.89 9.77
C MET A 160 -7.15 13.58 10.32
N ALA A 161 -8.02 12.64 10.64
CA ALA A 161 -7.62 11.33 11.12
C ALA A 161 -6.91 10.52 10.00
N MET A 162 -7.36 10.64 8.74
CA MET A 162 -6.66 10.06 7.58
C MET A 162 -5.27 10.68 7.39
N MET A 163 -5.16 12.00 7.43
CA MET A 163 -3.88 12.70 7.31
C MET A 163 -2.94 12.31 8.46
N GLY A 164 -3.43 12.20 9.69
CA GLY A 164 -2.68 11.65 10.83
C GLY A 164 -2.28 10.19 10.62
N VAL A 165 -3.06 9.39 9.92
CA VAL A 165 -2.71 8.02 9.51
C VAL A 165 -1.69 8.03 8.35
N GLU A 166 -1.70 9.00 7.45
CA GLU A 166 -0.83 9.05 6.28
C GLU A 166 0.57 9.62 6.57
N THR A 167 0.66 10.71 7.35
CA THR A 167 1.90 11.48 7.48
C THR A 167 2.67 11.27 8.78
N GLY A 168 2.06 10.65 9.80
CA GLY A 168 2.63 10.63 11.16
C GLY A 168 2.53 11.99 11.87
N VAL A 169 2.84 12.05 13.18
CA VAL A 169 2.80 13.30 13.97
C VAL A 169 3.85 14.31 13.53
N GLY A 170 4.91 13.85 12.82
CA GLY A 170 5.97 14.72 12.33
C GLY A 170 5.56 15.71 11.25
N PHE A 171 4.43 15.45 10.59
CA PHE A 171 3.84 16.38 9.62
C PHE A 171 2.46 16.90 10.11
N VAL A 172 2.42 17.43 11.30
CA VAL A 172 1.54 18.56 11.57
C VAL A 172 2.31 19.77 11.04
N PRO A 173 1.95 20.36 9.88
CA PRO A 173 2.77 21.41 9.24
C PRO A 173 3.02 22.63 10.12
N PHE A 174 2.42 22.70 11.29
CA PHE A 174 2.54 23.76 12.27
C PHE A 174 2.45 23.15 13.67
N GLY A 175 3.47 22.40 14.11
CA GLY A 175 3.57 21.67 15.40
C GLY A 175 2.81 22.34 16.53
N GLY A 176 2.45 22.81 17.30
CA GLY A 176 1.63 23.33 18.36
C GLY A 176 0.23 23.83 17.91
N PRO A 177 0.07 24.79 16.95
CA PRO A 177 -1.25 25.38 16.68
C PRO A 177 -2.27 24.43 16.05
N ALA A 178 -1.87 23.56 15.15
CA ALA A 178 -2.78 22.59 14.53
C ALA A 178 -3.15 21.45 15.49
N TYR A 179 -2.24 21.02 16.35
CA TYR A 179 -2.52 20.09 17.44
C TYR A 179 -3.49 20.69 18.44
N GLU A 180 -3.32 21.95 18.82
CA GLU A 180 -4.24 22.64 19.74
C GLU A 180 -5.61 22.91 19.09
N ALA A 181 -5.66 23.20 17.80
CA ALA A 181 -6.93 23.31 17.05
C ALA A 181 -7.66 21.97 17.00
N PHE A 182 -6.94 20.89 16.70
CA PHE A 182 -7.48 19.52 16.72
C PHE A 182 -7.99 19.14 18.12
N LYS A 183 -7.23 19.44 19.16
CA LYS A 183 -7.61 19.21 20.56
C LYS A 183 -8.88 19.93 20.99
N ARG A 184 -9.17 21.10 20.40
CA ARG A 184 -10.39 21.86 20.63
C ARG A 184 -11.62 21.31 19.94
N ILE A 185 -11.43 20.67 18.78
CA ILE A 185 -12.52 20.16 17.93
C ILE A 185 -12.83 18.70 18.24
N SER A 186 -11.83 17.91 18.67
CA SER A 186 -11.99 16.49 18.95
C SER A 186 -12.36 16.23 20.42
N THR A 187 -13.47 15.54 20.63
CA THR A 187 -13.85 14.97 21.95
C THR A 187 -12.91 13.83 22.38
N ASP A 188 -12.13 13.28 21.45
CA ASP A 188 -11.18 12.20 21.68
C ASP A 188 -9.73 12.69 21.57
N ARG A 189 -9.15 13.01 22.70
CA ARG A 189 -7.78 13.57 22.80
C ARG A 189 -6.68 12.51 22.71
N THR A 190 -6.98 11.24 22.81
CA THR A 190 -5.99 10.16 22.91
C THR A 190 -5.79 9.36 21.63
N SER A 191 -6.83 9.23 20.80
CA SER A 191 -6.75 8.44 19.56
C SER A 191 -5.69 8.93 18.58
N PRO A 192 -5.54 10.23 18.31
CA PRO A 192 -4.51 10.70 17.38
C PRO A 192 -3.10 10.42 17.87
N VAL A 193 -2.86 10.60 19.18
CA VAL A 193 -1.55 10.34 19.78
C VAL A 193 -1.22 8.84 19.70
N ARG A 194 -2.19 7.98 19.98
CA ARG A 194 -2.01 6.52 19.87
C ARG A 194 -1.82 6.05 18.44
N ALA A 195 -2.54 6.65 17.49
CA ALA A 195 -2.36 6.39 16.08
C ALA A 195 -0.97 6.81 15.59
N ALA A 196 -0.49 7.95 16.05
CA ALA A 196 0.86 8.42 15.76
C ALA A 196 1.94 7.50 16.35
N ALA A 197 1.80 7.14 17.62
CA ALA A 197 2.73 6.22 18.26
C ALA A 197 2.82 4.87 17.54
N ALA A 198 1.68 4.33 17.05
CA ALA A 198 1.69 3.10 16.27
C ALA A 198 2.52 3.23 14.98
N LYS A 199 2.52 4.40 14.35
CA LYS A 199 3.30 4.66 13.14
C LYS A 199 4.80 4.85 13.41
N GLU A 200 5.13 5.59 14.46
CA GLU A 200 6.53 5.78 14.86
C GLU A 200 7.19 4.45 15.20
N LEU A 201 6.45 3.58 15.89
CA LEU A 201 6.91 2.25 16.27
C LEU A 201 6.90 1.25 15.08
N ALA A 202 6.41 1.61 13.91
CA ALA A 202 6.37 0.71 12.77
C ALA A 202 7.77 0.24 12.33
N ALA A 203 8.80 1.07 12.49
CA ALA A 203 10.18 0.77 12.13
C ALA A 203 10.95 0.02 13.24
N ASP A 204 10.42 -0.04 14.45
CA ASP A 204 11.05 -0.72 15.57
C ASP A 204 10.71 -2.22 15.56
N HIS A 205 11.72 -3.08 15.47
CA HIS A 205 11.58 -4.54 15.35
C HIS A 205 11.54 -5.29 16.69
N ASP A 206 11.41 -4.59 17.84
CA ASP A 206 11.21 -5.25 19.12
C ASP A 206 9.88 -6.03 19.13
N SER A 207 9.91 -7.26 19.61
CA SER A 207 8.74 -8.15 19.72
C SER A 207 7.62 -7.59 20.61
N LYS A 208 7.97 -6.72 21.59
CA LYS A 208 6.99 -5.99 22.40
C LYS A 208 6.08 -5.10 21.55
N ILE A 209 6.63 -4.54 20.47
CA ILE A 209 5.88 -3.71 19.55
C ILE A 209 4.86 -4.54 18.77
N ASP A 210 5.17 -5.77 18.41
CA ASP A 210 4.26 -6.69 17.75
C ASP A 210 3.00 -6.90 18.60
N ALA A 211 3.16 -7.18 19.90
CA ALA A 211 2.06 -7.34 20.83
C ALA A 211 1.25 -6.03 21.00
N ALA A 212 1.93 -4.89 21.04
CA ALA A 212 1.29 -3.57 21.15
C ALA A 212 0.46 -3.23 19.90
N LEU A 213 0.97 -3.51 18.70
CA LEU A 213 0.25 -3.32 17.43
C LEU A 213 -0.96 -4.24 17.31
N ALA A 214 -0.83 -5.51 17.71
CA ALA A 214 -1.94 -6.45 17.76
C ALA A 214 -3.06 -5.96 18.71
N LYS A 215 -2.69 -5.37 19.86
CA LYS A 215 -3.65 -4.74 20.78
C LYS A 215 -4.26 -3.47 20.19
N ALA A 216 -3.47 -2.60 19.56
CA ALA A 216 -3.93 -1.35 18.93
C ALA A 216 -4.90 -1.63 17.77
N TYR A 217 -4.72 -2.71 17.04
CA TYR A 217 -5.66 -3.16 16.01
C TYR A 217 -7.06 -3.47 16.61
N SER A 218 -7.17 -3.88 17.84
CA SER A 218 -8.46 -4.16 18.52
C SER A 218 -9.09 -2.93 19.17
N ASP A 219 -8.57 -1.73 18.94
CA ASP A 219 -9.04 -0.48 19.54
C ASP A 219 -10.47 -0.12 19.11
N LYS A 220 -11.24 0.49 20.01
CA LYS A 220 -12.59 1.00 19.71
C LYS A 220 -12.60 2.08 18.63
N LYS A 221 -11.53 2.85 18.53
CA LYS A 221 -11.38 3.98 17.60
C LYS A 221 -10.75 3.50 16.30
N TRP A 222 -11.46 3.71 15.21
CA TRP A 222 -11.03 3.27 13.88
C TRP A 222 -9.67 3.86 13.46
N ALA A 223 -9.37 5.11 13.85
CA ALA A 223 -8.09 5.74 13.50
C ALA A 223 -6.89 5.02 14.13
N VAL A 224 -7.04 4.50 15.36
CA VAL A 224 -5.99 3.69 16.00
C VAL A 224 -5.86 2.35 15.31
N ARG A 225 -6.99 1.70 14.95
CA ARG A 225 -6.95 0.44 14.18
C ARG A 225 -6.29 0.63 12.82
N ALA A 226 -6.65 1.69 12.07
CA ALA A 226 -6.05 1.98 10.77
C ALA A 226 -4.53 2.21 10.88
N ALA A 227 -4.09 2.98 11.88
CA ALA A 227 -2.67 3.22 12.12
C ALA A 227 -1.91 1.94 12.49
N ALA A 228 -2.52 1.06 13.31
CA ALA A 228 -1.94 -0.23 13.64
C ALA A 228 -1.81 -1.14 12.40
N VAL A 229 -2.85 -1.18 11.54
CA VAL A 229 -2.83 -1.91 10.27
C VAL A 229 -1.72 -1.40 9.36
N PHE A 230 -1.59 -0.08 9.21
CA PHE A 230 -0.51 0.54 8.44
C PHE A 230 0.89 0.18 8.99
N ALA A 231 1.06 0.26 10.31
CA ALA A 231 2.32 -0.11 10.96
C ALA A 231 2.66 -1.59 10.73
N ILE A 232 1.68 -2.49 10.83
CA ILE A 232 1.81 -3.92 10.52
C ILE A 232 2.25 -4.12 9.05
N ALA A 233 1.65 -3.38 8.10
CA ALA A 233 2.06 -3.45 6.69
C ALA A 233 3.53 -3.05 6.50
N LYS A 234 3.99 -2.01 7.21
CA LYS A 234 5.39 -1.52 7.12
C LYS A 234 6.40 -2.49 7.73
N ARG A 235 6.02 -3.24 8.75
CA ARG A 235 6.87 -4.26 9.36
C ARG A 235 7.07 -5.50 8.47
N ASP A 236 6.20 -5.71 7.51
CA ASP A 236 6.27 -6.77 6.50
C ASP A 236 6.47 -8.18 7.10
N ASN A 237 5.94 -8.41 8.31
CA ASN A 237 6.05 -9.67 9.04
C ASN A 237 4.80 -10.55 8.82
N PRO A 238 4.91 -11.69 8.09
CA PRO A 238 3.78 -12.57 7.82
C PRO A 238 3.09 -13.15 9.04
N ALA A 239 3.75 -13.18 10.21
CA ALA A 239 3.15 -13.66 11.46
C ALA A 239 1.88 -12.86 11.84
N PHE A 240 1.75 -11.61 11.36
CA PHE A 240 0.56 -10.80 11.59
C PHE A 240 -0.67 -11.21 10.77
N LEU A 241 -0.56 -12.09 9.79
CA LEU A 241 -1.70 -12.50 8.97
C LEU A 241 -2.90 -12.97 9.80
N LYS A 242 -2.66 -13.79 10.83
CA LYS A 242 -3.73 -14.25 11.72
C LYS A 242 -4.38 -13.10 12.51
N VAL A 243 -3.57 -12.12 12.92
CA VAL A 243 -4.02 -10.97 13.71
C VAL A 243 -4.89 -10.05 12.86
N ILE A 244 -4.49 -9.80 11.59
CA ILE A 244 -5.11 -8.78 10.74
C ILE A 244 -6.30 -9.32 9.92
N THR A 245 -6.41 -10.64 9.76
CA THR A 245 -7.49 -11.27 8.97
C THR A 245 -8.90 -10.79 9.34
N PRO A 246 -9.29 -10.64 10.64
CA PRO A 246 -10.61 -10.14 10.99
C PRO A 246 -10.87 -8.69 10.50
N ALA A 247 -9.81 -7.90 10.22
CA ALA A 247 -9.95 -6.54 9.72
C ALA A 247 -10.48 -6.46 8.28
N LEU A 248 -10.48 -7.57 7.54
CA LEU A 248 -11.14 -7.67 6.23
C LEU A 248 -12.66 -7.44 6.31
N ASP A 249 -13.25 -7.55 7.50
CA ASP A 249 -14.66 -7.30 7.79
C ASP A 249 -14.88 -6.06 8.66
N ASP A 250 -13.87 -5.21 8.86
CA ASP A 250 -14.00 -4.01 9.69
C ASP A 250 -15.15 -3.11 9.20
N LYS A 251 -15.91 -2.57 10.15
CA LYS A 251 -17.03 -1.65 9.88
C LYS A 251 -16.57 -0.38 9.15
N ASN A 252 -15.36 0.09 9.48
CA ASN A 252 -14.77 1.26 8.86
C ASN A 252 -14.08 0.85 7.55
N ASP A 253 -14.47 1.51 6.46
CA ASP A 253 -13.96 1.22 5.13
C ASP A 253 -12.46 1.49 4.99
N ILE A 254 -11.90 2.47 5.69
CA ILE A 254 -10.46 2.75 5.69
C ILE A 254 -9.70 1.55 6.29
N VAL A 255 -10.10 1.12 7.50
CA VAL A 255 -9.47 -0.04 8.16
C VAL A 255 -9.57 -1.28 7.29
N ARG A 256 -10.75 -1.53 6.69
CA ARG A 256 -10.98 -2.69 5.84
C ARG A 256 -10.12 -2.68 4.58
N TYR A 257 -9.97 -1.55 3.89
CA TYR A 257 -9.14 -1.47 2.68
C TYR A 257 -7.64 -1.52 3.00
N GLU A 258 -7.19 -0.82 4.05
CA GLU A 258 -5.81 -0.91 4.52
C GLU A 258 -5.46 -2.35 4.93
N ALA A 259 -6.36 -3.03 5.64
CA ALA A 259 -6.18 -4.44 6.01
C ALA A 259 -6.13 -5.36 4.78
N SER A 260 -6.98 -5.09 3.77
CA SER A 260 -6.97 -5.88 2.54
C SER A 260 -5.62 -5.77 1.82
N ALA A 261 -5.10 -4.55 1.66
CA ALA A 261 -3.78 -4.34 1.07
C ALA A 261 -2.67 -4.99 1.94
N THR A 262 -2.76 -4.86 3.28
CA THR A 262 -1.78 -5.47 4.18
C THR A 262 -1.79 -7.00 4.11
N VAL A 263 -2.96 -7.62 4.06
CA VAL A 263 -3.08 -9.09 3.89
C VAL A 263 -2.43 -9.55 2.59
N LEU A 264 -2.66 -8.84 1.48
CA LEU A 264 -2.05 -9.16 0.19
C LEU A 264 -0.53 -9.05 0.24
N ARG A 265 -0.02 -7.95 0.82
CA ARG A 265 1.42 -7.74 1.01
C ARG A 265 2.07 -8.84 1.83
N LEU A 266 1.54 -9.12 3.02
CA LEU A 266 2.08 -10.14 3.92
C LEU A 266 1.97 -11.56 3.35
N SER A 267 0.90 -11.86 2.58
CA SER A 267 0.75 -13.15 1.91
C SER A 267 1.78 -13.34 0.81
N ALA A 268 2.10 -12.28 0.05
CA ALA A 268 3.16 -12.31 -0.95
C ALA A 268 4.54 -12.53 -0.31
N GLY A 269 4.83 -11.84 0.80
CA GLY A 269 6.05 -12.03 1.60
C GLY A 269 6.18 -13.45 2.13
N GLN A 270 5.10 -14.03 2.64
CA GLN A 270 5.07 -15.42 3.11
C GLN A 270 5.37 -16.42 1.99
N ALA A 271 4.75 -16.24 0.82
CA ALA A 271 4.99 -17.08 -0.34
C ALA A 271 6.44 -17.01 -0.82
N ALA A 272 7.05 -15.81 -0.84
CA ALA A 272 8.45 -15.61 -1.18
C ALA A 272 9.41 -16.31 -0.20
N GLN A 273 9.15 -16.22 1.10
CA GLN A 273 9.92 -16.91 2.12
C GLN A 273 9.85 -18.43 1.97
N GLN A 274 8.65 -18.99 1.75
CA GLN A 274 8.46 -20.43 1.51
C GLN A 274 9.20 -20.91 0.26
N ALA A 275 9.15 -20.13 -0.83
CA ALA A 275 9.86 -20.44 -2.06
C ALA A 275 11.40 -20.42 -1.88
N SER A 276 11.93 -19.51 -1.08
CA SER A 276 13.38 -19.43 -0.78
C SER A 276 13.85 -20.62 0.05
N THR A 277 13.08 -20.99 1.07
CA THR A 277 13.39 -22.16 1.94
C THR A 277 13.35 -23.48 1.16
N ALA A 278 12.41 -23.61 0.22
CA ALA A 278 12.29 -24.81 -0.62
C ALA A 278 13.48 -24.99 -1.61
N ARG A 279 14.20 -23.91 -1.92
CA ARG A 279 15.37 -23.93 -2.82
C ARG A 279 16.69 -24.24 -2.10
N GLN A 280 16.79 -24.10 -0.81
CA GLN A 280 18.03 -24.31 -0.04
C GLN A 280 18.47 -25.78 0.10
N PRO A 281 17.63 -26.84 0.23
CA PRO A 281 18.10 -28.19 0.44
C PRO A 281 18.80 -28.85 -0.77
N ALA A 282 18.69 -28.27 -1.98
CA ALA A 282 19.33 -28.84 -3.16
C ALA A 282 20.85 -28.53 -3.27
N ASN A 283 21.34 -27.45 -2.66
CA ASN A 283 22.74 -27.04 -2.76
C ASN A 283 23.65 -27.67 -1.69
N GLU A 284 23.14 -28.03 -0.52
CA GLU A 284 23.98 -28.68 0.51
C GLU A 284 24.32 -30.13 0.18
N ASN A 285 23.43 -30.86 -0.50
CA ASN A 285 23.69 -32.23 -0.91
C ASN A 285 24.65 -32.36 -2.11
N MET A 286 24.80 -31.32 -2.93
CA MET A 286 25.80 -31.32 -4.02
C MET A 286 27.23 -31.02 -3.51
N ALA A 287 27.36 -30.24 -2.44
CA ALA A 287 28.68 -29.96 -1.84
C ALA A 287 29.24 -31.14 -1.03
N ALA A 288 28.37 -32.04 -0.53
CA ALA A 288 28.78 -33.24 0.21
C ALA A 288 29.15 -34.43 -0.68
N ALA A 289 28.68 -34.46 -1.94
CA ALA A 289 28.97 -35.54 -2.90
C ALA A 289 30.25 -35.32 -3.73
N GLY A 290 30.95 -34.20 -3.54
CA GLY A 290 32.18 -33.83 -4.27
C GLY A 290 33.49 -33.92 -3.47
N LYS A 291 33.51 -34.64 -2.32
CA LYS A 291 34.75 -34.88 -1.55
C LYS A 291 35.12 -36.36 -1.56
#